data_0c73ae8ac581762149aeb3bd49967d29
#
_entry.id   0c73ae8ac581762149aeb3bd49967d29
#
_cell.length_a   1.000
_cell.length_b   1.000
_cell.length_c   1.000
_cell.angle_alpha   90.00
_cell.angle_beta   90.00
_cell.angle_gamma   90.00
#
_symmetry.space_group_name_H-M   'P 1'
#
loop_
_entity.id
_entity.type
_entity.pdbx_description
1 polymer ?
#
loop_
_entity_poly.entity_id
_entity_poly.type
_entity_poly.pdbx_seq_one_letter_code
_entity_poly.pdbx_strand_id
1 'polypeptide(L)'
;AHGKPYLPGHPQICFNISHSGEYAACAFASIPIGMDLQQHRRAAWERMAERYFSAEDQKRLAAAENAETLFFRIWTEEESYGKWRGTGLSGSLGTEKKEGFCTHFSPEKGYEGAVWAAEPVKICMKRIEP
;
A
#
# COMPACT_ATOMS: atom_id res chain seq x y z
N ALA A 1 -16.10 -0.10 12.32
CA ALA A 1 -14.86 0.36 11.73
C ALA A 1 -13.76 -0.62 12.07
N HIS A 2 -12.88 -0.86 11.17
CA HIS A 2 -11.78 -1.82 11.34
C HIS A 2 -10.58 -1.23 12.07
N GLY A 3 -10.84 -0.38 13.08
CA GLY A 3 -9.77 0.15 13.91
C GLY A 3 -8.85 1.14 13.20
N LYS A 4 -9.34 1.85 12.19
CA LYS A 4 -8.54 2.89 11.55
C LYS A 4 -8.17 3.94 12.58
N PRO A 5 -6.86 4.22 12.80
CA PRO A 5 -6.44 5.11 13.87
C PRO A 5 -6.83 6.57 13.60
N TYR A 6 -7.00 7.32 14.67
CA TYR A 6 -7.28 8.75 14.61
C TYR A 6 -6.65 9.45 15.81
N LEU A 7 -6.47 10.77 15.70
CA LEU A 7 -5.92 11.57 16.78
C LEU A 7 -7.03 12.34 17.49
N PRO A 8 -7.38 11.95 18.73
CA PRO A 8 -8.39 12.69 19.49
C PRO A 8 -7.97 14.15 19.66
N GLY A 9 -8.90 15.07 19.47
CA GLY A 9 -8.62 16.50 19.57
C GLY A 9 -8.00 17.11 18.30
N HIS A 10 -7.63 16.30 17.31
CA HIS A 10 -7.07 16.78 16.05
C HIS A 10 -7.71 16.07 14.85
N PRO A 11 -9.03 16.20 14.67
CA PRO A 11 -9.73 15.48 13.61
C PRO A 11 -9.32 15.88 12.19
N GLN A 12 -8.66 17.04 12.05
CA GLN A 12 -8.17 17.53 10.77
C GLN A 12 -6.89 16.81 10.32
N ILE A 13 -6.25 16.04 11.21
CA ILE A 13 -5.04 15.29 10.90
C ILE A 13 -5.39 13.84 10.70
N CYS A 14 -5.16 13.34 9.51
CA CYS A 14 -5.32 11.93 9.18
C CYS A 14 -3.94 11.28 9.16
N PHE A 15 -3.85 10.05 9.65
CA PHE A 15 -2.59 9.33 9.59
C PHE A 15 -2.80 7.85 9.38
N ASN A 16 -1.73 7.20 8.91
CA ASN A 16 -1.73 5.76 8.70
C ASN A 16 -0.34 5.23 8.96
N ILE A 17 -0.26 4.01 9.47
CA ILE A 17 1.00 3.39 9.87
C ILE A 17 1.17 2.07 9.14
N SER A 18 2.41 1.80 8.72
CA SER A 18 2.79 0.50 8.16
C SER A 18 4.22 0.19 8.56
N HIS A 19 4.53 -1.08 8.72
CA HIS A 19 5.90 -1.51 8.96
C HIS A 19 6.21 -2.76 8.16
N SER A 20 7.45 -2.87 7.73
CA SER A 20 7.94 -4.05 7.02
C SER A 20 9.46 -4.05 7.09
N GLY A 21 10.05 -5.23 7.29
CA GLY A 21 11.49 -5.34 7.44
C GLY A 21 11.98 -4.53 8.63
N GLU A 22 12.93 -3.66 8.39
CA GLU A 22 13.55 -2.82 9.42
C GLU A 22 12.92 -1.43 9.54
N TYR A 23 11.87 -1.15 8.75
CA TYR A 23 11.26 0.18 8.71
C TYR A 23 9.85 0.18 9.24
N ALA A 24 9.54 1.24 9.95
CA ALA A 24 8.17 1.62 10.26
C ALA A 24 7.94 2.98 9.62
N ALA A 25 6.79 3.15 9.02
CA ALA A 25 6.42 4.40 8.36
C ALA A 25 5.12 4.92 8.94
N CYS A 26 5.05 6.23 9.10
CA CYS A 26 3.81 6.90 9.50
C CYS A 26 3.57 8.03 8.52
N ALA A 27 2.40 8.04 7.90
CA ALA A 27 2.02 9.07 6.95
C ALA A 27 0.96 9.96 7.58
N PHE A 28 1.11 11.27 7.40
CA PHE A 28 0.16 12.28 7.88
C PHE A 28 -0.37 13.08 6.70
N ALA A 29 -1.65 13.41 6.74
CA ALA A 29 -2.28 14.21 5.71
C ALA A 29 -3.47 14.97 6.27
N SER A 30 -3.94 15.97 5.51
CA SER A 30 -5.17 16.70 5.84
C SER A 30 -6.43 16.00 5.31
N ILE A 31 -6.26 14.93 4.56
CA ILE A 31 -7.36 14.12 4.02
C ILE A 31 -7.14 12.67 4.40
N PRO A 32 -8.19 11.84 4.39
CA PRO A 32 -8.03 10.41 4.65
C PRO A 32 -7.07 9.76 3.66
N ILE A 33 -6.19 8.93 4.18
CA ILE A 33 -5.20 8.20 3.39
C ILE A 33 -5.12 6.75 3.86
N GLY A 34 -4.68 5.88 2.95
CA GLY A 34 -4.23 4.54 3.28
C GLY A 34 -2.79 4.40 2.80
N MET A 35 -1.91 3.86 3.62
CA MET A 35 -0.50 3.72 3.26
C MET A 35 -0.03 2.32 3.58
N ASP A 36 0.73 1.75 2.67
CA ASP A 36 1.36 0.45 2.88
C ASP A 36 2.84 0.51 2.52
N LEU A 37 3.63 -0.28 3.24
CA LEU A 37 5.06 -0.41 3.02
C LEU A 37 5.40 -1.89 3.02
N GLN A 38 6.15 -2.35 2.02
CA GLN A 38 6.57 -3.74 1.92
C GLN A 38 8.05 -3.83 1.58
N GLN A 39 8.76 -4.68 2.31
CA GLN A 39 10.10 -5.08 1.93
C GLN A 39 9.99 -6.17 0.86
N HIS A 40 10.78 -6.06 -0.20
CA HIS A 40 10.85 -7.12 -1.21
C HIS A 40 11.44 -8.38 -0.59
N ARG A 41 10.73 -9.49 -0.71
CA ARG A 41 11.17 -10.80 -0.22
C ARG A 41 11.00 -11.83 -1.32
N ARG A 42 11.91 -12.79 -1.38
CA ARG A 42 11.80 -13.87 -2.35
C ARG A 42 10.71 -14.88 -2.04
N ALA A 43 10.32 -14.98 -0.78
CA ALA A 43 9.47 -16.07 -0.34
C ALA A 43 8.00 -15.89 -0.75
N ALA A 44 7.44 -16.90 -1.41
CA ALA A 44 6.00 -17.15 -1.55
C ALA A 44 5.16 -16.08 -2.26
N TRP A 45 5.75 -15.05 -2.91
CA TRP A 45 4.93 -14.05 -3.59
C TRP A 45 4.12 -14.66 -4.75
N GLU A 46 4.65 -15.69 -5.41
CA GLU A 46 3.95 -16.35 -6.50
C GLU A 46 2.65 -17.01 -6.04
N ARG A 47 2.67 -17.65 -4.89
CA ARG A 47 1.47 -18.25 -4.29
C ARG A 47 0.45 -17.20 -3.88
N MET A 48 0.94 -16.08 -3.35
CA MET A 48 0.07 -14.98 -2.98
C MET A 48 -0.60 -14.37 -4.21
N ALA A 49 0.16 -14.22 -5.30
CA ALA A 49 -0.40 -13.73 -6.55
C ALA A 49 -1.48 -14.66 -7.09
N GLU A 50 -1.23 -15.97 -7.09
CA GLU A 50 -2.22 -16.95 -7.55
C GLU A 50 -3.50 -16.88 -6.72
N ARG A 51 -3.35 -16.69 -5.41
CA ARG A 51 -4.49 -16.70 -4.50
C ARG A 51 -5.29 -15.40 -4.52
N TYR A 52 -4.63 -14.24 -4.61
CA TYR A 52 -5.27 -12.96 -4.37
C TYR A 52 -5.40 -12.05 -5.58
N PHE A 53 -4.58 -12.23 -6.61
CA PHE A 53 -4.57 -11.32 -7.74
C PHE A 53 -5.58 -11.72 -8.81
N SER A 54 -6.09 -10.72 -9.53
CA SER A 54 -6.96 -10.94 -10.67
C SER A 54 -6.21 -11.66 -11.79
N ALA A 55 -6.96 -12.27 -12.71
CA ALA A 55 -6.36 -12.89 -13.89
C ALA A 55 -5.55 -11.91 -14.72
N GLU A 56 -6.02 -10.66 -14.79
CA GLU A 56 -5.30 -9.59 -15.50
C GLU A 56 -3.96 -9.28 -14.85
N ASP A 57 -3.93 -9.15 -13.52
CA ASP A 57 -2.68 -8.89 -12.81
C ASP A 57 -1.73 -10.08 -12.89
N GLN A 58 -2.25 -11.31 -12.87
CA GLN A 58 -1.40 -12.48 -13.06
C GLN A 58 -0.77 -12.50 -14.45
N LYS A 59 -1.48 -12.06 -15.48
CA LYS A 59 -0.92 -11.90 -16.83
C LYS A 59 0.16 -10.84 -16.87
N ARG A 60 -0.05 -9.73 -16.18
CA ARG A 60 0.96 -8.68 -16.06
C ARG A 60 2.24 -9.21 -15.43
N LEU A 61 2.12 -10.01 -14.36
CA LEU A 61 3.27 -10.63 -13.70
C LEU A 61 4.01 -11.59 -14.63
N ALA A 62 3.27 -12.39 -15.37
CA ALA A 62 3.87 -13.35 -16.31
C ALA A 62 4.66 -12.66 -17.42
N ALA A 63 4.26 -11.46 -17.81
CA ALA A 63 4.91 -10.69 -18.87
C ALA A 63 6.01 -9.75 -18.37
N ALA A 64 6.15 -9.58 -17.05
CA ALA A 64 7.07 -8.59 -16.49
C ALA A 64 8.51 -9.07 -16.53
N GLU A 65 9.45 -8.15 -16.80
CA GLU A 65 10.87 -8.43 -16.70
C GLU A 65 11.28 -8.72 -15.26
N ASN A 66 10.71 -7.97 -14.31
CA ASN A 66 10.94 -8.17 -12.89
C ASN A 66 9.60 -8.38 -12.20
N ALA A 67 9.16 -9.63 -12.19
CA ALA A 67 7.86 -9.99 -11.63
C ALA A 67 7.78 -9.75 -10.12
N GLU A 68 8.87 -9.95 -9.38
CA GLU A 68 8.89 -9.70 -7.95
C GLU A 68 8.61 -8.23 -7.63
N THR A 69 9.28 -7.32 -8.32
CA THR A 69 9.06 -5.88 -8.13
C THR A 69 7.62 -5.51 -8.47
N LEU A 70 7.11 -6.03 -9.60
CA LEU A 70 5.72 -5.76 -9.98
C LEU A 70 4.73 -6.33 -8.97
N PHE A 71 5.02 -7.53 -8.43
CA PHE A 71 4.17 -8.12 -7.40
C PHE A 71 4.04 -7.16 -6.20
N PHE A 72 5.15 -6.68 -5.67
CA PHE A 72 5.11 -5.80 -4.50
C PHE A 72 4.46 -4.46 -4.81
N ARG A 73 4.62 -3.97 -6.03
CA ARG A 73 3.94 -2.76 -6.47
C ARG A 73 2.42 -2.94 -6.47
N ILE A 74 1.94 -4.03 -7.03
CA ILE A 74 0.50 -4.35 -7.03
C ILE A 74 0.01 -4.61 -5.61
N TRP A 75 0.76 -5.38 -4.82
CA TRP A 75 0.39 -5.71 -3.46
C TRP A 75 0.23 -4.46 -2.58
N THR A 76 1.19 -3.54 -2.65
CA THR A 76 1.10 -2.29 -1.89
C THR A 76 -0.06 -1.41 -2.34
N GLU A 77 -0.38 -1.42 -3.63
CA GLU A 77 -1.59 -0.73 -4.12
C GLU A 77 -2.84 -1.31 -3.49
N GLU A 78 -2.98 -2.63 -3.49
CA GLU A 78 -4.15 -3.30 -2.91
C GLU A 78 -4.25 -3.08 -1.40
N GLU A 79 -3.14 -3.21 -0.69
CA GLU A 79 -3.11 -3.00 0.75
C GLU A 79 -3.43 -1.55 1.14
N SER A 80 -2.83 -0.60 0.45
CA SER A 80 -3.08 0.82 0.72
C SER A 80 -4.52 1.21 0.39
N TYR A 81 -5.07 0.65 -0.68
CA TYR A 81 -6.48 0.85 -1.02
C TYR A 81 -7.40 0.31 0.08
N GLY A 82 -7.15 -0.91 0.56
CA GLY A 82 -7.92 -1.51 1.65
C GLY A 82 -7.86 -0.69 2.92
N LYS A 83 -6.70 -0.17 3.26
CA LYS A 83 -6.54 0.72 4.43
C LYS A 83 -7.30 2.03 4.25
N TRP A 84 -7.28 2.59 3.05
CA TRP A 84 -8.02 3.82 2.76
C TRP A 84 -9.53 3.61 2.86
N ARG A 85 -10.01 2.49 2.32
CA ARG A 85 -11.43 2.13 2.39
C ARG A 85 -11.85 1.63 3.77
N GLY A 86 -10.90 1.20 4.60
CA GLY A 86 -11.18 0.62 5.91
C GLY A 86 -11.71 -0.81 5.85
N THR A 87 -11.50 -1.50 4.73
CA THR A 87 -12.03 -2.87 4.51
C THR A 87 -10.98 -3.97 4.66
N GLY A 88 -9.70 -3.60 4.67
CA GLY A 88 -8.63 -4.59 4.67
C GLY A 88 -8.60 -5.41 3.39
N LEU A 89 -7.94 -6.57 3.45
CA LEU A 89 -7.78 -7.46 2.31
C LEU A 89 -8.91 -8.45 2.13
N SER A 90 -9.93 -8.41 2.95
CA SER A 90 -11.00 -9.39 2.86
C SER A 90 -11.78 -9.23 1.55
N GLY A 91 -11.74 -10.23 0.71
CA GLY A 91 -12.66 -10.37 -0.39
C GLY A 91 -12.07 -10.08 -1.75
N SER A 92 -12.20 -8.98 -2.35
CA SER A 92 -12.18 -8.80 -3.79
C SER A 92 -10.95 -8.09 -4.34
N LEU A 93 -9.74 -8.59 -4.01
CA LEU A 93 -8.51 -8.02 -4.57
C LEU A 93 -8.55 -8.02 -6.11
N GLY A 94 -8.43 -6.84 -6.67
CA GLY A 94 -8.36 -6.67 -8.12
C GLY A 94 -9.65 -6.90 -8.88
N THR A 95 -10.76 -7.15 -8.19
CA THR A 95 -12.04 -7.41 -8.85
C THR A 95 -12.94 -6.18 -8.93
N GLU A 96 -12.72 -5.20 -8.08
CA GLU A 96 -13.49 -3.96 -8.08
C GLU A 96 -12.74 -2.85 -8.80
N LYS A 97 -13.48 -1.99 -9.46
CA LYS A 97 -12.91 -0.75 -9.97
C LYS A 97 -12.55 0.15 -8.78
N LYS A 98 -11.29 0.48 -8.65
CA LYS A 98 -10.81 1.30 -7.56
C LYS A 98 -11.08 2.78 -7.82
N GLU A 99 -11.56 3.46 -6.80
CA GLU A 99 -11.73 4.91 -6.81
C GLU A 99 -10.48 5.56 -6.24
N GLY A 100 -10.31 6.85 -6.50
CA GLY A 100 -9.20 7.61 -5.94
C GLY A 100 -7.90 7.44 -6.69
N PHE A 101 -6.81 7.77 -6.03
CA PHE A 101 -5.48 7.84 -6.64
C PHE A 101 -4.43 7.19 -5.76
N CYS A 102 -3.53 6.46 -6.40
CA CYS A 102 -2.40 5.82 -5.73
C CYS A 102 -1.10 6.52 -6.10
N THR A 103 -0.28 6.81 -5.12
CA THR A 103 1.04 7.39 -5.30
C THR A 103 2.07 6.45 -4.68
N HIS A 104 3.08 6.08 -5.46
CA HIS A 104 4.14 5.19 -4.99
C HIS A 104 5.32 5.96 -4.43
N PHE A 105 6.02 5.34 -3.48
CA PHE A 105 7.26 5.87 -2.93
C PHE A 105 8.18 4.71 -2.54
N SER A 106 9.45 5.00 -2.41
CA SER A 106 10.42 4.02 -1.91
C SER A 106 11.34 4.71 -0.90
N PRO A 107 11.28 4.32 0.37
CA PRO A 107 12.16 4.92 1.38
C PRO A 107 13.60 4.44 1.24
N GLU A 108 13.78 3.27 0.66
CA GLU A 108 15.10 2.67 0.46
C GLU A 108 15.01 1.59 -0.61
N LYS A 109 16.14 1.28 -1.24
CA LYS A 109 16.21 0.18 -2.20
C LYS A 109 15.73 -1.12 -1.55
N GLY A 110 14.90 -1.85 -2.26
CA GLY A 110 14.32 -3.09 -1.74
C GLY A 110 13.02 -2.90 -0.99
N TYR A 111 12.50 -1.70 -0.95
CA TYR A 111 11.21 -1.40 -0.33
C TYR A 111 10.26 -0.74 -1.33
N GLU A 112 9.01 -1.09 -1.24
CA GLU A 112 7.94 -0.51 -2.05
C GLU A 112 6.88 0.05 -1.13
N GLY A 113 6.46 1.28 -1.40
CA GLY A 113 5.40 1.92 -0.64
C GLY A 113 4.32 2.48 -1.55
N ALA A 114 3.12 2.61 -1.02
CA ALA A 114 1.99 3.20 -1.73
C ALA A 114 1.11 3.97 -0.77
N VAL A 115 0.58 5.10 -1.26
CA VAL A 115 -0.40 5.91 -0.54
C VAL A 115 -1.63 6.05 -1.42
N TRP A 116 -2.80 5.73 -0.87
CA TRP A 116 -4.08 5.88 -1.56
C TRP A 116 -4.87 7.02 -0.93
N ALA A 117 -5.46 7.87 -1.76
CA ALA A 117 -6.26 9.00 -1.32
C ALA A 117 -7.35 9.33 -2.34
N ALA A 118 -8.33 10.14 -1.93
CA ALA A 118 -9.42 10.55 -2.82
C ALA A 118 -8.96 11.50 -3.92
N GLU A 119 -7.81 12.13 -3.75
CA GLU A 119 -7.23 13.05 -4.73
C GLU A 119 -5.72 12.82 -4.82
N PRO A 120 -5.08 13.26 -5.91
CA PRO A 120 -3.62 13.12 -6.03
C PRO A 120 -2.90 13.82 -4.89
N VAL A 121 -1.87 13.16 -4.35
CA VAL A 121 -1.07 13.72 -3.26
C VAL A 121 0.40 13.80 -3.67
N LYS A 122 1.11 14.75 -3.08
CA LYS A 122 2.54 14.86 -3.19
C LYS A 122 3.14 14.34 -1.88
N ILE A 123 4.05 13.38 -1.98
CA ILE A 123 4.68 12.79 -0.81
C ILE A 123 5.98 13.52 -0.49
N CYS A 124 6.09 13.98 0.74
CA CYS A 124 7.34 14.52 1.27
C CYS A 124 7.81 13.56 2.36
N MET A 125 8.94 12.91 2.12
CA MET A 125 9.48 11.93 3.07
C MET A 125 10.52 12.54 3.97
N LYS A 126 10.49 12.12 5.23
CA LYS A 126 11.52 12.48 6.20
C LYS A 126 11.92 11.22 6.95
N ARG A 127 13.21 10.94 6.99
CA ARG A 127 13.73 9.82 7.76
C ARG A 127 14.06 10.28 9.17
N ILE A 128 13.57 9.52 10.13
CA ILE A 128 13.85 9.79 11.55
C ILE A 128 14.71 8.64 12.06
N GLU A 129 15.89 8.97 12.55
CA GLU A 129 16.76 7.99 13.15
C GLU A 129 16.44 7.85 14.64
N PRO A 130 16.51 6.64 15.20
CA PRO A 130 16.32 6.44 16.63
C PRO A 130 17.43 7.05 17.47
#